data_a3e04541c1b2fe8c971d7ebbc3632bb2
#
_entry.id   a3e04541c1b2fe8c971d7ebbc3632bb2
#
_cell.length_a   1.000
_cell.length_b   1.000
_cell.length_c   1.000
_cell.angle_alpha   90.00
_cell.angle_beta   90.00
_cell.angle_gamma   90.00
#
_symmetry.space_group_name_H-M   'P 1'
#
loop_
_entity.id
_entity.type
_entity.pdbx_description
1 polymer ?
#
loop_
_entity_poly.entity_id
_entity_poly.type
_entity_poly.pdbx_seq_one_letter_code
_entity_poly.pdbx_strand_id
1 'polypeptide(L)' 'MSPLPDDQARTELRRQVTQAAERRELERTRIESEFWQQIDRLQNSYHGAQQDIADELGIKRNQILRQTKRYRPAQDPAHD' A
#
# COMPACT_ATOMS: atom_id res chain seq x y z
N MET A 1 9.63 10.54 40.05
CA MET A 1 9.81 11.64 39.08
C MET A 1 10.81 11.22 38.03
N SER A 2 10.42 11.31 36.77
CA SER A 2 11.31 10.93 35.67
C SER A 2 12.39 11.99 35.50
N PRO A 3 13.65 11.60 35.30
CA PRO A 3 14.69 12.57 35.02
C PRO A 3 14.46 13.23 33.68
N LEU A 4 14.94 14.44 33.53
CA LEU A 4 14.88 15.12 32.25
C LEU A 4 15.76 14.35 31.26
N PRO A 5 15.27 14.11 30.02
CA PRO A 5 16.08 13.41 29.04
C PRO A 5 17.26 14.28 28.61
N ASP A 6 18.41 13.68 28.43
CA ASP A 6 19.55 14.35 27.84
C ASP A 6 19.41 14.36 26.31
N ASP A 7 20.33 15.02 25.61
CA ASP A 7 20.27 15.14 24.16
C ASP A 7 20.40 13.78 23.48
N GLN A 8 21.20 12.89 24.06
CA GLN A 8 21.38 11.55 23.51
C GLN A 8 20.10 10.74 23.61
N ALA A 9 19.39 10.82 24.74
CA ALA A 9 18.14 10.12 24.93
C ALA A 9 17.07 10.63 23.96
N ARG A 10 17.04 11.92 23.74
CA ARG A 10 16.10 12.52 22.79
C ARG A 10 16.40 12.09 21.36
N THR A 11 17.66 12.07 20.98
CA THR A 11 18.09 11.63 19.64
C THR A 11 17.72 10.18 19.42
N GLU A 12 17.96 9.33 20.40
CA GLU A 12 17.64 7.91 20.31
C GLU A 12 16.12 7.70 20.19
N LEU A 13 15.35 8.43 20.98
CA LEU A 13 13.89 8.35 20.90
C LEU A 13 13.40 8.71 19.50
N ARG A 14 13.88 9.83 18.96
CA ARG A 14 13.48 10.28 17.64
C ARG A 14 13.85 9.26 16.57
N ARG A 15 15.03 8.67 16.69
CA ARG A 15 15.47 7.63 15.75
C ARG A 15 14.53 6.43 15.78
N GLN A 16 14.16 5.98 16.98
CA GLN A 16 13.26 4.85 17.12
C GLN A 16 11.86 5.15 16.58
N VAL A 17 11.36 6.35 16.82
CA VAL A 17 10.07 6.77 16.29
C VAL A 17 10.11 6.81 14.75
N THR A 18 11.18 7.35 14.19
CA THR A 18 11.34 7.40 12.73
C THR A 18 11.36 6.00 12.14
N GLN A 19 12.10 5.08 12.75
CA GLN A 19 12.13 3.69 12.28
C GLN A 19 10.76 3.03 12.37
N ALA A 20 10.04 3.28 13.45
CA ALA A 20 8.70 2.72 13.61
C ALA A 20 7.74 3.27 12.55
N ALA A 21 7.83 4.57 12.28
CA ALA A 21 6.99 5.21 11.26
C ALA A 21 7.29 4.68 9.87
N GLU A 22 8.58 4.50 9.55
CA GLU A 22 8.98 3.95 8.26
C GLU A 22 8.49 2.52 8.10
N ARG A 23 8.60 1.70 9.14
CA ARG A 23 8.10 0.32 9.12
C ARG A 23 6.59 0.30 8.88
N ARG A 24 5.85 1.17 9.57
CA ARG A 24 4.41 1.26 9.39
C ARG A 24 4.04 1.60 7.95
N GLU A 25 4.77 2.54 7.37
CA GLU A 25 4.51 2.95 5.99
C GLU A 25 4.81 1.83 4.99
N LEU A 26 5.90 1.11 5.20
CA LEU A 26 6.22 -0.05 4.37
C LEU A 26 5.15 -1.13 4.48
N GLU A 27 4.65 -1.40 5.68
CA GLU A 27 3.58 -2.38 5.89
C GLU A 27 2.29 -1.95 5.21
N ARG A 28 1.94 -0.66 5.31
CA ARG A 28 0.76 -0.14 4.62
C ARG A 28 0.87 -0.33 3.12
N THR A 29 2.02 0.03 2.56
CA THR A 29 2.25 -0.11 1.13
C THR A 29 2.16 -1.57 0.71
N ARG A 30 2.72 -2.48 1.51
CA ARG A 30 2.66 -3.90 1.22
C ARG A 30 1.22 -4.41 1.21
N ILE A 31 0.44 -4.05 2.22
CA ILE A 31 -0.97 -4.46 2.33
C ILE A 31 -1.77 -3.95 1.15
N GLU A 32 -1.62 -2.68 0.80
CA GLU A 32 -2.31 -2.09 -0.35
C GLU A 32 -1.90 -2.76 -1.64
N SER A 33 -0.60 -3.01 -1.81
CA SER A 33 -0.09 -3.65 -3.01
C SER A 33 -0.65 -5.05 -3.18
N GLU A 34 -0.63 -5.86 -2.12
CA GLU A 34 -1.17 -7.22 -2.16
C GLU A 34 -2.66 -7.22 -2.47
N PHE A 35 -3.40 -6.31 -1.84
CA PHE A 35 -4.84 -6.21 -2.08
C PHE A 35 -5.14 -5.88 -3.54
N TRP A 36 -4.53 -4.84 -4.08
CA TRP A 36 -4.82 -4.41 -5.44
C TRP A 36 -4.30 -5.38 -6.49
N GLN A 37 -3.21 -6.10 -6.19
CA GLN A 37 -2.76 -7.16 -7.08
C GLN A 37 -3.74 -8.32 -7.09
N GLN A 38 -4.33 -8.66 -5.96
CA GLN A 38 -5.38 -9.66 -5.90
C GLN A 38 -6.61 -9.21 -6.67
N ILE A 39 -7.02 -7.95 -6.51
CA ILE A 39 -8.14 -7.38 -7.27
C ILE A 39 -7.84 -7.41 -8.77
N ASP A 40 -6.59 -7.11 -9.15
CA ASP A 40 -6.19 -7.16 -10.56
C ASP A 40 -6.37 -8.55 -11.14
N ARG A 41 -6.02 -9.58 -10.40
CA ARG A 41 -6.25 -10.96 -10.85
C ARG A 41 -7.74 -11.29 -10.93
N LEU A 42 -8.50 -10.86 -9.93
CA LEU A 42 -9.93 -11.15 -9.87
C LEU A 42 -10.73 -10.46 -10.97
N GLN A 43 -10.34 -9.26 -11.38
CA GLN A 43 -11.08 -8.53 -12.41
C GLN A 43 -11.00 -9.22 -13.78
N ASN A 44 -10.08 -10.16 -13.95
CA ASN A 44 -9.92 -10.92 -15.18
C ASN A 44 -10.58 -12.30 -15.11
N SER A 45 -11.35 -12.57 -14.05
CA SER A 45 -11.94 -13.89 -13.82
C SER A 45 -13.05 -14.24 -14.81
N TYR A 46 -13.87 -13.27 -15.19
CA TYR A 46 -14.95 -13.46 -16.13
C TYR A 46 -15.37 -12.11 -16.69
N HIS A 47 -16.20 -12.14 -17.75
CA HIS A 47 -16.70 -10.92 -18.34
C HIS A 47 -17.65 -10.22 -17.36
N GLY A 48 -17.36 -8.97 -17.03
CA GLY A 48 -18.16 -8.22 -16.07
C GLY A 48 -17.65 -8.26 -14.65
N ALA A 49 -16.57 -9.01 -14.37
CA ALA A 49 -16.01 -9.12 -13.03
C ALA A 49 -15.64 -7.75 -12.45
N GLN A 50 -15.11 -6.87 -13.28
CA GLN A 50 -14.70 -5.53 -12.83
C GLN A 50 -15.89 -4.75 -12.24
N GLN A 51 -17.04 -4.82 -12.89
CA GLN A 51 -18.24 -4.15 -12.37
C GLN A 51 -18.70 -4.76 -11.06
N ASP A 52 -18.66 -6.08 -10.96
CA ASP A 52 -19.07 -6.78 -9.74
C ASP A 52 -18.14 -6.41 -8.59
N ILE A 53 -16.86 -6.30 -8.84
CA ILE A 53 -15.89 -5.86 -7.83
C ILE A 53 -16.18 -4.43 -7.41
N ALA A 54 -16.43 -3.54 -8.37
CA ALA A 54 -16.74 -2.14 -8.07
C ALA A 54 -17.98 -2.05 -7.18
N ASP A 55 -19.00 -2.81 -7.49
CA ASP A 55 -20.24 -2.84 -6.72
C ASP A 55 -19.98 -3.34 -5.29
N GLU A 56 -19.19 -4.40 -5.16
CA GLU A 56 -18.89 -4.98 -3.85
C GLU A 56 -18.06 -4.03 -2.99
N LEU A 57 -17.11 -3.33 -3.58
CA LEU A 57 -16.26 -2.40 -2.86
C LEU A 57 -16.89 -1.03 -2.67
N GLY A 58 -18.00 -0.76 -3.35
CA GLY A 58 -18.67 0.54 -3.27
C GLY A 58 -17.87 1.65 -3.94
N ILE A 59 -17.12 1.34 -4.98
CA ILE A 59 -16.30 2.30 -5.71
C ILE A 59 -16.63 2.24 -7.20
N LYS A 60 -16.06 3.18 -7.95
CA LYS A 60 -16.28 3.21 -9.40
C LYS A 60 -15.24 2.34 -10.12
N ARG A 61 -15.63 1.83 -11.28
CA ARG A 61 -14.72 1.02 -12.11
C ARG A 61 -13.40 1.74 -12.41
N ASN A 62 -13.47 3.05 -12.61
CA ASN A 62 -12.26 3.85 -12.88
C ASN A 62 -11.28 3.80 -11.72
N GLN A 63 -11.79 3.72 -10.49
CA GLN A 63 -10.92 3.61 -9.32
C GLN A 63 -10.21 2.27 -9.30
N ILE A 64 -10.91 1.19 -9.69
CA ILE A 64 -10.29 -0.13 -9.78
C ILE A 64 -9.15 -0.11 -10.80
N LEU A 65 -9.41 0.44 -12.00
CA LEU A 65 -8.40 0.51 -13.04
C LEU A 65 -7.18 1.30 -12.59
N ARG A 66 -7.41 2.44 -11.95
CA ARG A 66 -6.33 3.31 -11.49
C ARG A 66 -5.49 2.63 -10.42
N GLN A 67 -6.14 2.01 -9.42
CA GLN A 67 -5.44 1.39 -8.32
C GLN A 67 -4.71 0.11 -8.74
N THR A 68 -5.34 -0.72 -9.56
CA THR A 68 -4.68 -1.94 -10.02
C THR A 68 -3.47 -1.61 -10.89
N LYS A 69 -3.56 -0.56 -11.70
CA LYS A 69 -2.42 -0.11 -12.51
C LYS A 69 -1.30 0.42 -11.62
N ARG A 70 -1.65 1.19 -10.59
CA ARG A 70 -0.67 1.79 -9.67
C ARG A 70 0.15 0.73 -8.93
N TYR A 71 -0.50 -0.38 -8.55
CA TYR A 71 0.14 -1.40 -7.72
C TYR A 71 0.61 -2.62 -8.50
N ARG A 72 0.53 -2.59 -9.82
CA ARG A 72 1.11 -3.67 -10.62
C ARG A 72 2.61 -3.70 -10.43
N PRO A 73 3.20 -4.91 -10.39
CA PRO A 73 4.65 -5.00 -10.35
C PRO A 73 5.27 -4.24 -11.51
N ALA A 74 6.41 -3.62 -11.26
CA ALA A 74 7.12 -2.86 -12.30
C ALA A 74 7.45 -3.80 -13.46
N GLN A 75 7.13 -3.35 -14.68
CA GLN A 75 7.46 -4.12 -15.86
C GLN A 75 8.90 -3.85 -16.26
N ASP A 76 9.52 -4.87 -16.82
CA ASP A 76 10.87 -4.72 -17.34
C ASP A 76 10.87 -3.68 -18.45
N PRO A 77 11.70 -2.63 -18.36
CA PRO A 77 11.77 -1.63 -19.41
C PRO A 77 12.12 -2.20 -20.78
N ALA A 78 12.73 -3.36 -20.82
CA ALA A 78 13.08 -4.01 -22.08
C ALA A 78 11.86 -4.49 -22.85
N HIS A 79 10.70 -4.49 -22.24
CA HIS A 79 9.46 -4.91 -22.90
C HIS A 79 8.71 -3.78 -23.58
N ASP A 80 9.23 -2.60 -23.52
CA ASP A 80 8.60 -1.45 -24.19
C ASP A 80 8.84 -1.46 -25.68
#